data_7d3d7a38939aff0370e46023df84a2ef
#
_entry.id   7d3d7a38939aff0370e46023df84a2ef
#
_cell.length_a   1.000
_cell.length_b   1.000
_cell.length_c   1.000
_cell.angle_alpha   90.00
_cell.angle_beta   90.00
_cell.angle_gamma   90.00
#
_symmetry.space_group_name_H-M   'P 1'
#
loop_
_entity.id
_entity.type
_entity.pdbx_description
1 polymer ?
#
loop_
_entity_poly.entity_id
_entity_poly.type
_entity_poly.pdbx_seq_one_letter_code
_entity_poly.pdbx_strand_id
1 'polypeptide(L)'
;MQRRDFINAGSAMLGAIALGMSATANADNEIKESNNPGLSGSSKMDNRFSVEKDDAVFIFADLHPGLVSTCNTISPESLTANVGGLAKCAKVVSGPSYFLTVTQNGKPGELVPSLREYADTHNTIFRKIADPFQVSEITDAIKRSGRKTLIVAGYTAEVAVLLTTLGGIQAGYNVFIPVDCIGSRSSRTEDAALRQAEQAGGVITSLSTLAAQFAPDFSQEPGKTILSVIASIKA
;
A
#
# COMPACT_ATOMS: atom_id res chain seq x y z
N MET A 1 -42.17 -22.08 27.77
CA MET A 1 -42.83 -22.55 26.56
C MET A 1 -41.82 -22.59 25.42
N GLN A 2 -41.42 -23.78 25.14
CA GLN A 2 -40.95 -24.49 23.93
C GLN A 2 -39.86 -23.89 23.06
N ARG A 3 -38.74 -24.59 23.20
CA ARG A 3 -37.64 -24.75 22.21
C ARG A 3 -38.16 -25.33 20.90
N ARG A 4 -37.47 -24.99 19.78
CA ARG A 4 -37.36 -25.89 18.65
C ARG A 4 -35.95 -25.83 18.09
N ASP A 5 -35.24 -26.93 18.31
CA ASP A 5 -34.01 -27.37 17.67
C ASP A 5 -34.30 -27.70 16.20
N PHE A 6 -33.38 -27.43 15.28
CA PHE A 6 -33.28 -28.15 14.04
C PHE A 6 -31.86 -28.66 13.84
N ILE A 7 -31.83 -29.97 13.73
CA ILE A 7 -30.69 -30.87 13.66
C ILE A 7 -30.22 -31.02 12.22
N ASN A 8 -28.87 -31.11 12.07
CA ASN A 8 -28.06 -31.82 11.10
C ASN A 8 -28.74 -32.64 10.01
N ALA A 9 -28.16 -32.55 8.79
CA ALA A 9 -27.89 -33.71 7.95
C ALA A 9 -26.72 -33.40 7.00
N GLY A 10 -25.64 -34.16 7.18
CA GLY A 10 -24.52 -34.24 6.27
C GLY A 10 -24.81 -35.14 5.07
N SER A 11 -24.01 -35.00 4.06
CA SER A 11 -23.67 -36.09 3.12
C SER A 11 -22.38 -35.79 2.40
N ALA A 12 -21.39 -36.60 2.67
CA ALA A 12 -20.19 -36.77 1.87
C ALA A 12 -20.53 -37.57 0.60
N MET A 13 -19.97 -37.18 -0.53
CA MET A 13 -19.83 -38.07 -1.68
C MET A 13 -18.39 -38.00 -2.20
N LEU A 14 -17.68 -39.08 -1.90
CA LEU A 14 -16.48 -39.52 -2.63
C LEU A 14 -16.96 -40.18 -3.94
N GLY A 15 -16.39 -39.79 -5.06
CA GLY A 15 -16.51 -40.43 -6.34
C GLY A 15 -15.16 -40.63 -6.98
N ALA A 16 -14.59 -41.83 -6.82
CA ALA A 16 -13.44 -42.31 -7.56
C ALA A 16 -13.86 -42.64 -9.01
N ILE A 17 -13.06 -42.22 -10.00
CA ILE A 17 -13.21 -42.71 -11.38
C ILE A 17 -11.86 -43.26 -11.84
N ALA A 18 -11.98 -44.49 -12.30
CA ALA A 18 -10.93 -45.39 -12.75
C ALA A 18 -10.31 -45.02 -14.09
N LEU A 19 -9.09 -45.49 -14.27
CA LEU A 19 -8.32 -45.54 -15.51
C LEU A 19 -9.04 -46.35 -16.62
N GLY A 20 -8.96 -45.83 -17.82
CA GLY A 20 -9.19 -46.59 -19.05
C GLY A 20 -8.18 -46.17 -20.12
N MET A 21 -7.17 -47.03 -20.35
CA MET A 21 -6.28 -46.99 -21.51
C MET A 21 -6.99 -47.63 -22.71
N SER A 22 -6.91 -47.01 -23.89
CA SER A 22 -6.82 -47.72 -25.16
C SER A 22 -6.44 -46.77 -26.33
N ALA A 23 -5.51 -47.13 -26.99
CA ALA A 23 -4.69 -47.15 -28.17
C ALA A 23 -5.27 -46.53 -29.47
N THR A 24 -4.36 -45.80 -30.14
CA THR A 24 -4.04 -45.69 -31.58
C THR A 24 -5.13 -45.35 -32.60
N ALA A 25 -4.95 -44.21 -33.28
CA ALA A 25 -4.95 -44.12 -34.75
C ALA A 25 -4.33 -42.79 -35.21
N ASN A 26 -3.32 -42.88 -36.07
CA ASN A 26 -2.75 -41.81 -36.87
C ASN A 26 -3.81 -41.22 -37.81
N ALA A 27 -3.91 -39.91 -37.86
CA ALA A 27 -4.44 -39.20 -39.01
C ALA A 27 -3.71 -37.87 -39.12
N ASP A 28 -2.86 -37.78 -40.12
CA ASP A 28 -2.26 -36.54 -40.59
C ASP A 28 -3.39 -35.54 -40.90
N ASN A 29 -3.40 -34.43 -40.20
CA ASN A 29 -4.23 -33.29 -40.56
C ASN A 29 -3.36 -32.04 -40.54
N GLU A 30 -2.95 -31.65 -41.76
CA GLU A 30 -2.34 -30.34 -42.03
C GLU A 30 -3.30 -29.25 -41.53
N ILE A 31 -2.95 -28.63 -40.40
CA ILE A 31 -3.59 -27.39 -39.96
C ILE A 31 -2.95 -26.25 -40.74
N LYS A 32 -3.67 -25.77 -41.77
CA LYS A 32 -3.41 -24.51 -42.44
C LYS A 32 -3.33 -23.42 -41.37
N GLU A 33 -2.16 -22.78 -41.25
CA GLU A 33 -1.98 -21.51 -40.55
C GLU A 33 -2.95 -20.48 -41.11
N SER A 34 -4.01 -20.20 -40.42
CA SER A 34 -4.83 -19.01 -40.66
C SER A 34 -4.04 -17.81 -40.17
N ASN A 35 -3.51 -17.04 -41.11
CA ASN A 35 -2.96 -15.69 -40.90
C ASN A 35 -4.03 -14.82 -40.21
N ASN A 36 -3.93 -14.70 -38.90
CA ASN A 36 -4.67 -13.72 -38.12
C ASN A 36 -3.81 -12.44 -38.11
N PRO A 37 -4.25 -11.34 -38.75
CA PRO A 37 -3.46 -10.11 -38.75
C PRO A 37 -3.42 -9.54 -37.33
N GLY A 38 -2.23 -9.45 -36.84
CA GLY A 38 -1.73 -8.97 -35.58
C GLY A 38 -2.64 -8.07 -34.73
N LEU A 39 -2.94 -8.57 -33.57
CA LEU A 39 -3.16 -7.72 -32.39
C LEU A 39 -1.79 -7.20 -31.88
N SER A 40 -1.09 -6.45 -32.71
CA SER A 40 0.04 -5.62 -32.29
C SER A 40 -0.46 -4.21 -31.95
N GLY A 41 -1.45 -4.15 -31.08
CA GLY A 41 -1.85 -2.97 -30.35
C GLY A 41 -1.57 -3.25 -28.89
N SER A 42 -0.33 -3.13 -28.44
CA SER A 42 -0.03 -2.89 -27.04
C SER A 42 -0.67 -1.54 -26.70
N SER A 43 -1.98 -1.52 -26.47
CA SER A 43 -2.58 -0.47 -25.66
C SER A 43 -1.82 -0.55 -24.34
N LYS A 44 -0.97 0.44 -24.04
CA LYS A 44 -0.58 0.69 -22.66
C LYS A 44 -1.89 0.82 -21.91
N MET A 45 -2.31 -0.28 -21.26
CA MET A 45 -3.34 -0.17 -20.24
C MET A 45 -2.87 0.93 -19.33
N ASP A 46 -3.71 1.94 -19.14
CA ASP A 46 -3.47 3.04 -18.23
C ASP A 46 -3.35 2.42 -16.84
N ASN A 47 -2.11 2.07 -16.46
CA ASN A 47 -1.84 1.23 -15.29
C ASN A 47 -1.75 2.11 -14.04
N ARG A 48 -2.71 3.03 -13.89
CA ARG A 48 -2.80 3.96 -12.76
C ARG A 48 -2.84 3.29 -11.39
N PHE A 49 -3.02 1.97 -11.33
CA PHE A 49 -3.01 1.17 -10.10
C PHE A 49 -1.68 0.47 -9.84
N SER A 50 -0.70 0.65 -10.72
CA SER A 50 0.63 0.07 -10.60
C SER A 50 1.65 1.11 -10.15
N VAL A 51 2.55 0.70 -9.27
CA VAL A 51 3.64 1.53 -8.79
C VAL A 51 4.97 0.99 -9.29
N GLU A 52 5.70 1.84 -10.01
CA GLU A 52 7.07 1.54 -10.37
C GLU A 52 8.01 1.89 -9.20
N LYS A 53 8.82 0.92 -8.75
CA LYS A 53 9.71 1.09 -7.59
C LYS A 53 10.65 2.29 -7.73
N ASP A 54 11.11 2.57 -8.95
CA ASP A 54 12.06 3.65 -9.24
C ASP A 54 11.37 5.01 -9.37
N ASP A 55 10.02 5.07 -9.33
CA ASP A 55 9.22 6.30 -9.35
C ASP A 55 8.54 6.62 -8.02
N ALA A 56 8.68 5.78 -6.99
CA ALA A 56 8.00 5.94 -5.72
C ALA A 56 8.79 6.80 -4.72
N VAL A 57 8.10 7.76 -4.07
CA VAL A 57 8.54 8.53 -2.89
C VAL A 57 7.62 8.17 -1.72
N PHE A 58 8.17 7.97 -0.55
CA PHE A 58 7.42 7.56 0.64
C PHE A 58 7.28 8.73 1.61
N ILE A 59 6.05 9.02 2.01
CA ILE A 59 5.72 10.06 2.98
C ILE A 59 5.13 9.41 4.23
N PHE A 60 5.77 9.62 5.36
CA PHE A 60 5.34 9.17 6.68
C PHE A 60 4.91 10.38 7.49
N ALA A 61 3.60 10.61 7.60
CA ALA A 61 3.06 11.85 8.16
C ALA A 61 2.57 11.65 9.60
N ASP A 62 3.16 12.39 10.54
CA ASP A 62 2.72 12.57 11.93
C ASP A 62 2.60 11.27 12.76
N LEU A 63 3.45 10.29 12.47
CA LEU A 63 3.50 9.00 13.18
C LEU A 63 4.27 9.14 14.51
N HIS A 64 3.63 9.82 15.46
CA HIS A 64 4.15 10.05 16.83
C HIS A 64 3.50 9.09 17.82
N PRO A 65 4.22 8.54 18.81
CA PRO A 65 3.65 7.62 19.80
C PRO A 65 2.40 8.18 20.49
N GLY A 66 2.42 9.47 20.89
CA GLY A 66 1.29 10.12 21.55
C GLY A 66 0.07 10.31 20.66
N LEU A 67 0.24 10.42 19.35
CA LEU A 67 -0.86 10.47 18.39
C LEU A 67 -1.36 9.05 18.06
N VAL A 68 -0.46 8.16 17.70
CA VAL A 68 -0.78 6.78 17.32
C VAL A 68 -1.50 6.04 18.44
N SER A 69 -1.17 6.30 19.73
CA SER A 69 -1.88 5.70 20.87
C SER A 69 -3.39 6.04 20.93
N THR A 70 -3.86 7.03 20.19
CA THR A 70 -5.27 7.41 20.09
C THR A 70 -5.99 6.79 18.89
N CYS A 71 -5.32 5.91 18.14
CA CYS A 71 -5.89 5.23 16.98
C CYS A 71 -6.93 4.19 17.41
N ASN A 72 -8.08 4.17 16.74
CA ASN A 72 -9.18 3.25 17.00
C ASN A 72 -9.61 2.44 15.77
N THR A 73 -9.03 2.71 14.59
CA THR A 73 -9.40 2.03 13.34
C THR A 73 -8.49 0.86 13.03
N ILE A 74 -7.28 0.91 13.51
CA ILE A 74 -6.29 -0.17 13.55
C ILE A 74 -5.59 -0.11 14.90
N SER A 75 -5.09 -1.22 15.44
CA SER A 75 -4.38 -1.17 16.72
C SER A 75 -3.10 -0.32 16.59
N PRO A 76 -2.72 0.45 17.62
CA PRO A 76 -1.47 1.22 17.63
C PRO A 76 -0.23 0.36 17.33
N GLU A 77 -0.23 -0.89 17.81
CA GLU A 77 0.83 -1.86 17.58
C GLU A 77 0.88 -2.29 16.11
N SER A 78 -0.29 -2.58 15.51
CA SER A 78 -0.40 -2.97 14.10
C SER A 78 0.02 -1.81 13.19
N LEU A 79 -0.49 -0.61 13.44
CA LEU A 79 -0.10 0.58 12.68
C LEU A 79 1.43 0.81 12.75
N THR A 80 2.01 0.74 13.96
CA THR A 80 3.45 0.92 14.17
C THR A 80 4.26 -0.15 13.44
N ALA A 81 3.83 -1.41 13.47
CA ALA A 81 4.51 -2.50 12.77
C ALA A 81 4.43 -2.32 11.25
N ASN A 82 3.24 -2.01 10.73
CA ASN A 82 3.00 -1.92 9.29
C ASN A 82 3.75 -0.72 8.66
N VAL A 83 3.78 0.45 9.32
CA VAL A 83 4.57 1.59 8.80
C VAL A 83 6.07 1.30 8.85
N GLY A 84 6.55 0.53 9.82
CA GLY A 84 7.93 0.02 9.83
C GLY A 84 8.20 -0.92 8.66
N GLY A 85 7.25 -1.80 8.34
CA GLY A 85 7.29 -2.66 7.15
C GLY A 85 7.36 -1.85 5.85
N LEU A 86 6.53 -0.80 5.73
CA LEU A 86 6.56 0.10 4.58
C LEU A 86 7.90 0.83 4.46
N ALA A 87 8.47 1.32 5.57
CA ALA A 87 9.79 1.96 5.56
C ALA A 87 10.90 0.98 5.16
N LYS A 88 10.81 -0.28 5.58
CA LYS A 88 11.72 -1.34 5.12
C LYS A 88 11.58 -1.59 3.62
N CYS A 89 10.37 -1.62 3.07
CA CYS A 89 10.14 -1.70 1.62
C CYS A 89 10.81 -0.52 0.90
N ALA A 90 10.58 0.71 1.38
CA ALA A 90 11.19 1.91 0.82
C ALA A 90 12.73 1.81 0.76
N LYS A 91 13.36 1.35 1.84
CA LYS A 91 14.81 1.14 1.91
C LYS A 91 15.28 0.09 0.91
N VAL A 92 14.57 -1.04 0.80
CA VAL A 92 14.89 -2.15 -0.12
C VAL A 92 14.87 -1.69 -1.58
N VAL A 93 13.93 -0.82 -1.95
CA VAL A 93 13.83 -0.29 -3.32
C VAL A 93 14.56 1.05 -3.52
N SER A 94 15.36 1.48 -2.55
CA SER A 94 16.07 2.77 -2.57
C SER A 94 15.14 3.96 -2.85
N GLY A 95 13.91 3.88 -2.32
CA GLY A 95 12.90 4.92 -2.44
C GLY A 95 13.14 6.06 -1.44
N PRO A 96 13.23 7.33 -1.89
CA PRO A 96 13.29 8.47 -0.98
C PRO A 96 12.14 8.44 0.02
N SER A 97 12.45 8.62 1.29
CA SER A 97 11.48 8.57 2.39
C SER A 97 11.55 9.86 3.18
N TYR A 98 10.41 10.51 3.42
CA TYR A 98 10.31 11.74 4.20
C TYR A 98 9.39 11.52 5.40
N PHE A 99 9.89 11.87 6.58
CA PHE A 99 9.21 11.74 7.86
C PHE A 99 8.73 13.11 8.32
N LEU A 100 7.45 13.35 8.21
CA LEU A 100 6.86 14.65 8.59
C LEU A 100 6.48 14.61 10.06
N THR A 101 6.85 15.67 10.80
CA THR A 101 6.56 15.77 12.22
C THR A 101 5.82 17.08 12.52
N VAL A 102 4.97 17.05 13.55
CA VAL A 102 4.25 18.20 14.09
C VAL A 102 4.57 18.38 15.55
N THR A 103 4.13 19.51 16.14
CA THR A 103 4.35 19.79 17.55
C THR A 103 3.70 18.75 18.44
N GLN A 104 4.47 18.19 19.36
CA GLN A 104 4.01 17.36 20.47
C GLN A 104 4.59 17.95 21.76
N ASN A 105 3.73 18.31 22.71
CA ASN A 105 4.14 18.91 23.99
C ASN A 105 5.12 20.10 23.84
N GLY A 106 4.86 20.98 22.86
CA GLY A 106 5.67 22.20 22.61
C GLY A 106 6.99 21.97 21.88
N LYS A 107 7.29 20.75 21.44
CA LYS A 107 8.52 20.38 20.69
C LYS A 107 8.14 19.60 19.41
N PRO A 108 9.04 19.51 18.42
CA PRO A 108 8.86 18.54 17.32
C PRO A 108 8.63 17.14 17.87
N GLY A 109 7.60 16.45 17.36
CA GLY A 109 7.24 15.12 17.82
C GLY A 109 8.32 14.08 17.44
N GLU A 110 8.53 13.11 18.32
CA GLU A 110 9.38 11.96 18.03
C GLU A 110 8.59 10.94 17.17
N LEU A 111 9.31 10.24 16.31
CA LEU A 111 8.71 9.18 15.51
C LEU A 111 8.46 7.90 16.33
N VAL A 112 7.47 7.10 15.93
CA VAL A 112 7.28 5.75 16.46
C VAL A 112 8.56 4.92 16.33
N PRO A 113 8.84 3.99 17.25
CA PRO A 113 10.12 3.27 17.29
C PRO A 113 10.52 2.60 15.97
N SER A 114 9.55 2.03 15.25
CA SER A 114 9.77 1.30 13.99
C SER A 114 10.26 2.17 12.83
N LEU A 115 10.16 3.49 12.93
CA LEU A 115 10.62 4.43 11.89
C LEU A 115 11.97 5.08 12.19
N ARG A 116 12.45 5.03 13.45
CA ARG A 116 13.63 5.79 13.88
C ARG A 116 14.91 5.39 13.13
N GLU A 117 15.06 4.13 12.77
CA GLU A 117 16.24 3.65 12.03
C GLU A 117 16.29 4.11 10.56
N TYR A 118 15.19 4.62 10.02
CA TYR A 118 15.07 5.12 8.65
C TYR A 118 15.12 6.64 8.56
N ALA A 119 15.04 7.32 9.70
CA ALA A 119 14.93 8.77 9.80
C ALA A 119 16.24 9.40 10.26
N ASP A 120 16.58 10.53 9.63
CA ASP A 120 17.71 11.39 10.01
C ASP A 120 17.33 12.87 9.84
N THR A 121 18.31 13.78 10.02
CA THR A 121 18.10 15.22 9.89
C THR A 121 17.86 15.70 8.46
N HIS A 122 18.15 14.89 7.44
CA HIS A 122 17.98 15.25 6.03
C HIS A 122 16.61 14.86 5.48
N ASN A 123 15.96 13.88 6.12
CA ASN A 123 14.67 13.37 5.67
C ASN A 123 13.54 13.53 6.71
N THR A 124 13.81 14.14 7.87
CA THR A 124 12.81 14.45 8.89
C THR A 124 12.50 15.94 8.86
N ILE A 125 11.26 16.29 8.50
CA ILE A 125 10.84 17.68 8.28
C ILE A 125 9.76 18.05 9.30
N PHE A 126 10.03 19.05 10.13
CA PHE A 126 9.07 19.60 11.07
C PHE A 126 8.16 20.64 10.40
N ARG A 127 6.85 20.54 10.64
CA ARG A 127 5.86 21.49 10.12
C ARG A 127 4.88 21.97 11.18
N LYS A 128 4.34 23.17 10.97
CA LYS A 128 3.26 23.76 11.76
C LYS A 128 1.96 23.90 10.98
N ILE A 129 2.05 23.79 9.66
CA ILE A 129 0.92 23.89 8.74
C ILE A 129 0.33 22.50 8.52
N ALA A 130 -0.99 22.36 8.58
CA ALA A 130 -1.66 21.07 8.48
C ALA A 130 -1.45 20.40 7.11
N ASP A 131 -1.49 21.17 6.03
CA ASP A 131 -1.25 20.68 4.68
C ASP A 131 0.26 20.70 4.36
N PRO A 132 0.91 19.54 4.19
CA PRO A 132 2.34 19.47 3.87
C PRO A 132 2.71 20.14 2.54
N PHE A 133 1.80 20.19 1.58
CA PHE A 133 2.07 20.81 0.27
C PHE A 133 2.10 22.35 0.31
N GLN A 134 1.70 22.96 1.44
CA GLN A 134 1.90 24.39 1.69
C GLN A 134 3.26 24.70 2.35
N VAL A 135 4.11 23.68 2.59
CA VAL A 135 5.44 23.82 3.16
C VAL A 135 6.48 23.63 2.08
N SER A 136 7.18 24.70 1.70
CA SER A 136 8.16 24.67 0.60
C SER A 136 9.27 23.66 0.81
N GLU A 137 9.79 23.50 2.04
CA GLU A 137 10.82 22.52 2.36
C GLU A 137 10.40 21.10 1.98
N ILE A 138 9.13 20.72 2.24
CA ILE A 138 8.56 19.41 1.90
C ILE A 138 8.41 19.27 0.38
N THR A 139 7.77 20.24 -0.27
CA THR A 139 7.53 20.19 -1.72
C THR A 139 8.83 20.19 -2.51
N ASP A 140 9.84 20.93 -2.07
CA ASP A 140 11.16 20.97 -2.71
C ASP A 140 11.91 19.65 -2.49
N ALA A 141 11.80 19.04 -1.32
CA ALA A 141 12.38 17.72 -1.05
C ALA A 141 11.78 16.66 -1.99
N ILE A 142 10.45 16.63 -2.12
CA ILE A 142 9.75 15.72 -3.04
C ILE A 142 10.16 15.98 -4.48
N LYS A 143 10.16 17.23 -4.94
CA LYS A 143 10.56 17.63 -6.31
C LYS A 143 11.99 17.23 -6.65
N ARG A 144 12.94 17.39 -5.71
CA ARG A 144 14.35 16.98 -5.91
C ARG A 144 14.52 15.50 -6.19
N SER A 145 13.58 14.64 -5.76
CA SER A 145 13.62 13.22 -6.08
C SER A 145 13.44 12.93 -7.57
N GLY A 146 12.82 13.84 -8.32
CA GLY A 146 12.46 13.66 -9.73
C GLY A 146 11.33 12.66 -9.98
N ARG A 147 10.80 12.04 -8.92
CA ARG A 147 9.78 10.97 -8.98
C ARG A 147 8.36 11.54 -9.02
N LYS A 148 7.40 10.75 -9.50
CA LYS A 148 6.02 11.19 -9.76
C LYS A 148 4.96 10.46 -8.93
N THR A 149 5.35 9.45 -8.17
CA THR A 149 4.42 8.64 -7.38
C THR A 149 4.70 8.81 -5.90
N LEU A 150 3.68 9.17 -5.13
CA LEU A 150 3.75 9.29 -3.67
C LEU A 150 3.05 8.09 -3.02
N ILE A 151 3.72 7.47 -2.05
CA ILE A 151 3.13 6.50 -1.14
C ILE A 151 2.93 7.21 0.19
N VAL A 152 1.68 7.39 0.62
CA VAL A 152 1.34 8.21 1.79
C VAL A 152 0.83 7.34 2.91
N ALA A 153 1.59 7.28 4.00
CA ALA A 153 1.23 6.65 5.27
C ALA A 153 1.17 7.69 6.37
N GLY A 154 0.39 7.45 7.43
CA GLY A 154 0.35 8.45 8.50
C GLY A 154 -0.83 8.37 9.44
N TYR A 155 -0.87 9.32 10.36
CA TYR A 155 -1.92 9.50 11.36
C TYR A 155 -2.20 11.01 11.59
N THR A 156 -3.43 11.53 11.50
CA THR A 156 -4.69 10.83 11.22
C THR A 156 -5.01 10.80 9.73
N ALA A 157 -5.81 9.82 9.33
CA ALA A 157 -6.28 9.68 7.95
C ALA A 157 -6.94 10.95 7.43
N GLU A 158 -7.81 11.59 8.24
CA GLU A 158 -8.61 12.77 7.87
C GLU A 158 -7.84 14.10 7.85
N VAL A 159 -6.61 14.14 8.40
CA VAL A 159 -5.79 15.36 8.39
C VAL A 159 -4.48 15.12 7.65
N ALA A 160 -3.53 14.41 8.28
CA ALA A 160 -2.19 14.25 7.73
C ALA A 160 -2.19 13.52 6.38
N VAL A 161 -2.91 12.40 6.29
CA VAL A 161 -2.95 11.58 5.08
C VAL A 161 -3.77 12.27 3.97
N LEU A 162 -5.01 12.69 4.29
CA LEU A 162 -5.89 13.31 3.31
C LEU A 162 -5.30 14.58 2.72
N LEU A 163 -4.80 15.51 3.56
CA LEU A 163 -4.25 16.77 3.05
C LEU A 163 -2.97 16.55 2.24
N THR A 164 -2.10 15.63 2.65
CA THR A 164 -0.94 15.22 1.83
C THR A 164 -1.39 14.66 0.48
N THR A 165 -2.42 13.83 0.47
CA THR A 165 -2.96 13.24 -0.76
C THR A 165 -3.53 14.30 -1.69
N LEU A 166 -4.40 15.17 -1.19
CA LEU A 166 -5.02 16.22 -2.00
C LEU A 166 -3.98 17.20 -2.56
N GLY A 167 -3.04 17.64 -1.73
CA GLY A 167 -1.95 18.50 -2.16
C GLY A 167 -1.04 17.82 -3.19
N GLY A 168 -0.72 16.54 -3.02
CA GLY A 168 0.06 15.75 -3.97
C GLY A 168 -0.62 15.62 -5.32
N ILE A 169 -1.91 15.28 -5.36
CA ILE A 169 -2.72 15.18 -6.58
C ILE A 169 -2.79 16.54 -7.28
N GLN A 170 -3.06 17.62 -6.55
CA GLN A 170 -3.10 18.98 -7.10
C GLN A 170 -1.74 19.39 -7.71
N ALA A 171 -0.63 18.91 -7.13
CA ALA A 171 0.72 19.14 -7.64
C ALA A 171 1.12 18.21 -8.80
N GLY A 172 0.22 17.31 -9.25
CA GLY A 172 0.40 16.43 -10.39
C GLY A 172 1.12 15.11 -10.08
N TYR A 173 1.11 14.67 -8.83
CA TYR A 173 1.62 13.34 -8.42
C TYR A 173 0.52 12.28 -8.48
N ASN A 174 0.91 11.04 -8.80
CA ASN A 174 0.11 9.86 -8.52
C ASN A 174 0.21 9.56 -7.03
N VAL A 175 -0.89 9.37 -6.33
CA VAL A 175 -0.86 9.17 -4.88
C VAL A 175 -1.51 7.85 -4.50
N PHE A 176 -0.77 7.02 -3.75
CA PHE A 176 -1.21 5.72 -3.26
C PHE A 176 -1.28 5.75 -1.73
N ILE A 177 -2.33 5.16 -1.18
CA ILE A 177 -2.61 5.15 0.26
C ILE A 177 -2.78 3.70 0.71
N PRO A 178 -1.77 3.08 1.33
CA PRO A 178 -1.91 1.76 1.94
C PRO A 178 -2.74 1.88 3.22
N VAL A 179 -3.97 1.34 3.21
CA VAL A 179 -4.95 1.50 4.32
C VAL A 179 -4.48 0.88 5.63
N ASP A 180 -3.65 -0.12 5.57
CA ASP A 180 -3.02 -0.79 6.71
C ASP A 180 -1.80 -0.04 7.27
N CYS A 181 -1.42 1.09 6.66
CA CYS A 181 -0.37 2.02 7.12
C CYS A 181 -0.91 3.40 7.49
N ILE A 182 -2.22 3.53 7.65
CA ILE A 182 -2.89 4.75 8.13
C ILE A 182 -3.77 4.42 9.33
N GLY A 183 -4.33 5.42 9.98
CA GLY A 183 -5.29 5.20 11.04
C GLY A 183 -6.02 6.49 11.43
N SER A 184 -7.09 6.33 12.18
CA SER A 184 -7.93 7.41 12.68
C SER A 184 -8.49 7.10 14.07
N ARG A 185 -9.08 8.11 14.69
CA ARG A 185 -9.83 7.96 15.94
C ARG A 185 -11.22 7.39 15.72
N SER A 186 -11.72 7.41 14.49
CA SER A 186 -13.08 6.98 14.14
C SER A 186 -13.12 6.40 12.73
N SER A 187 -13.70 5.22 12.56
CA SER A 187 -13.94 4.63 11.25
C SER A 187 -14.80 5.52 10.35
N ARG A 188 -15.74 6.28 10.93
CA ARG A 188 -16.59 7.21 10.15
C ARG A 188 -15.79 8.32 9.49
N THR A 189 -14.78 8.87 10.18
CA THR A 189 -13.92 9.93 9.63
C THR A 189 -12.87 9.37 8.69
N GLU A 190 -12.32 8.20 8.98
CA GLU A 190 -11.41 7.49 8.08
C GLU A 190 -12.09 7.14 6.75
N ASP A 191 -13.29 6.54 6.78
CA ASP A 191 -14.07 6.22 5.59
C ASP A 191 -14.39 7.49 4.76
N ALA A 192 -14.69 8.60 5.41
CA ALA A 192 -14.95 9.86 4.73
C ALA A 192 -13.68 10.40 4.06
N ALA A 193 -12.53 10.32 4.74
CA ALA A 193 -11.24 10.75 4.21
C ALA A 193 -10.81 9.89 3.01
N LEU A 194 -10.93 8.57 3.11
CA LEU A 194 -10.60 7.65 2.02
C LEU A 194 -11.47 7.88 0.79
N ARG A 195 -12.79 8.08 0.97
CA ARG A 195 -13.68 8.44 -0.17
C ARG A 195 -13.30 9.76 -0.83
N GLN A 196 -12.92 10.78 -0.06
CA GLN A 196 -12.46 12.06 -0.62
C GLN A 196 -11.15 11.89 -1.39
N ALA A 197 -10.21 11.13 -0.83
CA ALA A 197 -8.94 10.83 -1.49
C ALA A 197 -9.15 10.10 -2.82
N GLU A 198 -10.01 9.08 -2.84
CA GLU A 198 -10.34 8.30 -4.04
C GLU A 198 -11.04 9.16 -5.10
N GLN A 199 -12.03 9.98 -4.71
CA GLN A 199 -12.72 10.89 -5.61
C GLN A 199 -11.79 11.96 -6.22
N ALA A 200 -10.75 12.36 -5.48
CA ALA A 200 -9.72 13.25 -5.99
C ALA A 200 -8.74 12.57 -6.96
N GLY A 201 -8.73 11.25 -7.06
CA GLY A 201 -7.85 10.47 -7.92
C GLY A 201 -6.74 9.71 -7.17
N GLY A 202 -6.77 9.69 -5.85
CA GLY A 202 -5.89 8.84 -5.03
C GLY A 202 -6.22 7.37 -5.19
N VAL A 203 -5.22 6.51 -5.12
CA VAL A 203 -5.36 5.06 -5.22
C VAL A 203 -5.33 4.45 -3.82
N ILE A 204 -6.44 3.87 -3.42
CA ILE A 204 -6.55 3.14 -2.17
C ILE A 204 -6.00 1.73 -2.38
N THR A 205 -5.06 1.31 -1.54
CA THR A 205 -4.31 0.06 -1.69
C THR A 205 -3.95 -0.54 -0.32
N SER A 206 -3.07 -1.53 -0.30
CA SER A 206 -2.51 -2.12 0.92
C SER A 206 -0.98 -2.20 0.85
N LEU A 207 -0.34 -2.33 2.00
CA LEU A 207 1.10 -2.59 2.08
C LEU A 207 1.48 -3.85 1.32
N SER A 208 0.70 -4.93 1.43
CA SER A 208 0.95 -6.18 0.69
C SER A 208 0.97 -5.97 -0.81
N THR A 209 -0.01 -5.22 -1.35
CA THR A 209 -0.11 -4.94 -2.79
C THR A 209 1.09 -4.14 -3.27
N LEU A 210 1.45 -3.06 -2.57
CA LEU A 210 2.62 -2.24 -2.91
C LEU A 210 3.92 -3.05 -2.84
N ALA A 211 4.11 -3.79 -1.76
CA ALA A 211 5.29 -4.62 -1.55
C ALA A 211 5.47 -5.63 -2.69
N ALA A 212 4.40 -6.33 -3.10
CA ALA A 212 4.44 -7.27 -4.22
C ALA A 212 4.74 -6.58 -5.56
N GLN A 213 4.25 -5.36 -5.78
CA GLN A 213 4.57 -4.59 -7.00
C GLN A 213 6.04 -4.13 -7.03
N PHE A 214 6.62 -3.78 -5.88
CA PHE A 214 8.02 -3.36 -5.80
C PHE A 214 9.02 -4.46 -6.15
N ALA A 215 8.73 -5.70 -5.79
CA ALA A 215 9.59 -6.84 -6.09
C ALA A 215 8.76 -8.13 -6.27
N PRO A 216 8.21 -8.36 -7.46
CA PRO A 216 7.25 -9.43 -7.72
C PRO A 216 7.88 -10.83 -7.75
N ASP A 217 9.19 -10.95 -7.91
CA ASP A 217 9.90 -12.23 -7.88
C ASP A 217 10.37 -12.55 -6.45
N PHE A 218 9.60 -13.36 -5.74
CA PHE A 218 9.92 -13.79 -4.37
C PHE A 218 10.96 -14.92 -4.28
N SER A 219 11.46 -15.42 -5.41
CA SER A 219 12.48 -16.47 -5.42
C SER A 219 13.90 -15.97 -5.13
N GLN A 220 14.15 -14.69 -5.30
CA GLN A 220 15.45 -14.02 -5.14
C GLN A 220 15.33 -12.66 -4.45
N GLU A 221 16.46 -12.06 -4.04
CA GLU A 221 16.44 -10.68 -3.53
C GLU A 221 16.18 -9.67 -4.67
N PRO A 222 15.45 -8.60 -4.42
CA PRO A 222 14.91 -8.17 -3.12
C PRO A 222 13.56 -8.80 -2.73
N GLY A 223 12.97 -9.63 -3.58
CA GLY A 223 11.65 -10.21 -3.37
C GLY A 223 11.54 -11.09 -2.12
N LYS A 224 12.60 -11.81 -1.72
CA LYS A 224 12.64 -12.57 -0.45
C LYS A 224 12.47 -11.65 0.76
N THR A 225 13.16 -10.52 0.77
CA THR A 225 13.02 -9.51 1.83
C THR A 225 11.61 -8.92 1.82
N ILE A 226 11.05 -8.59 0.66
CA ILE A 226 9.68 -8.10 0.51
C ILE A 226 8.66 -9.14 1.02
N LEU A 227 8.82 -10.41 0.67
CA LEU A 227 7.95 -11.48 1.18
C LEU A 227 7.99 -11.56 2.72
N SER A 228 9.16 -11.34 3.34
CA SER A 228 9.27 -11.28 4.80
C SER A 228 8.49 -10.10 5.40
N VAL A 229 8.42 -8.97 4.71
CA VAL A 229 7.59 -7.83 5.14
C VAL A 229 6.12 -8.19 5.04
N ILE A 230 5.68 -8.75 3.91
CA ILE A 230 4.28 -9.19 3.71
C ILE A 230 3.86 -10.16 4.83
N ALA A 231 4.70 -11.13 5.16
CA ALA A 231 4.44 -12.11 6.22
C ALA A 231 4.39 -11.49 7.64
N SER A 232 4.92 -10.27 7.84
CA SER A 232 4.95 -9.57 9.13
C SER A 232 3.82 -8.56 9.32
N ILE A 233 3.02 -8.30 8.30
CA ILE A 233 1.88 -7.36 8.35
C ILE A 233 0.88 -7.83 9.40
N LYS A 234 0.39 -6.87 10.17
CA LYS A 234 -0.59 -7.10 11.23
C LYS A 234 -1.93 -6.45 10.87
N ALA A 235 -3.00 -7.19 11.16
CA ALA A 235 -4.38 -6.71 11.04
C ALA A 235 -4.79 -5.89 12.26
#